data_4afb9b6a58de49a852a21949d134d4a3
#
_entry.id   4afb9b6a58de49a852a21949d134d4a3
#
_cell.length_a   1.000
_cell.length_b   1.000
_cell.length_c   1.000
_cell.angle_alpha   90.00
_cell.angle_beta   90.00
_cell.angle_gamma   90.00
#
_symmetry.space_group_name_H-M   'P 1'
#
loop_
_entity.id
_entity.type
_entity.pdbx_description
1 polymer ?
#
loop_
_entity_poly.entity_id
_entity_poly.type
_entity_poly.pdbx_seq_one_letter_code
_entity_poly.pdbx_strand_id
1 'polypeptide(L)'
;MDRDIRKRIRLCLTIGGFALLAPVACSAAPQPKGPVVDITLRDFHIDTATPSVAGGDVVLQVHNDAPATHEFVVVRTNLPSDRLPLGPDGLSVNEDWLDGVGELNDVAAGTVGTLPLTLAPGRYVFFCNLDGHYLGGMHAVLEVVAHA
;
A
#
# COMPACT_ATOMS: atom_id res chain seq x y z
N MET A 1 17.42 -69.76 -46.38
CA MET A 1 17.09 -70.53 -45.18
C MET A 1 16.67 -69.55 -44.15
N ASP A 2 15.47 -69.32 -44.03
CA ASP A 2 14.30 -69.96 -43.47
C ASP A 2 13.94 -69.35 -42.12
N ARG A 3 12.72 -68.91 -42.09
CA ARG A 3 11.67 -68.96 -41.10
C ARG A 3 11.56 -67.79 -40.11
N ASP A 4 10.65 -66.94 -40.37
CA ASP A 4 9.26 -66.95 -39.89
C ASP A 4 9.11 -66.95 -38.35
N ILE A 5 8.81 -65.84 -37.75
CA ILE A 5 8.09 -65.80 -36.47
C ILE A 5 7.08 -64.62 -36.45
N ARG A 6 5.94 -65.07 -36.51
CA ARG A 6 4.60 -64.46 -36.31
C ARG A 6 4.50 -63.28 -35.41
N LYS A 7 3.85 -62.25 -35.96
CA LYS A 7 3.15 -61.16 -35.32
C LYS A 7 2.29 -61.63 -34.11
N ARG A 8 2.57 -61.04 -32.94
CA ARG A 8 1.55 -60.94 -31.88
C ARG A 8 1.21 -59.48 -31.69
N ILE A 9 0.08 -59.10 -32.28
CA ILE A 9 -0.59 -57.83 -32.04
C ILE A 9 -1.13 -57.88 -30.60
N ARG A 10 -0.57 -57.10 -29.69
CA ARG A 10 -1.19 -56.81 -28.40
C ARG A 10 -1.99 -55.55 -28.55
N LEU A 11 -3.31 -55.71 -28.53
CA LEU A 11 -4.30 -54.67 -28.46
C LEU A 11 -4.16 -54.00 -27.05
N CYS A 12 -3.54 -52.86 -26.97
CA CYS A 12 -3.59 -52.01 -25.75
C CYS A 12 -4.90 -51.24 -25.76
N LEU A 13 -5.80 -51.68 -24.89
CA LEU A 13 -7.02 -50.98 -24.57
C LEU A 13 -6.66 -49.68 -23.82
N THR A 14 -6.75 -48.54 -24.47
CA THR A 14 -6.59 -47.23 -23.80
C THR A 14 -7.88 -46.91 -23.05
N ILE A 15 -7.83 -47.06 -21.74
CA ILE A 15 -8.85 -46.57 -20.84
C ILE A 15 -8.71 -45.03 -20.79
N GLY A 16 -9.61 -44.31 -21.42
CA GLY A 16 -9.69 -42.86 -21.41
C GLY A 16 -10.04 -42.37 -20.01
N GLY A 17 -9.01 -41.89 -19.27
CA GLY A 17 -9.19 -41.19 -18.02
C GLY A 17 -9.72 -39.78 -18.31
N PHE A 18 -10.99 -39.55 -18.01
CA PHE A 18 -11.59 -38.21 -18.01
C PHE A 18 -11.06 -37.44 -16.81
N ALA A 19 -10.02 -36.63 -17.01
CA ALA A 19 -9.50 -35.74 -15.98
C ALA A 19 -10.51 -34.64 -15.72
N LEU A 20 -11.23 -34.73 -14.59
CA LEU A 20 -12.04 -33.66 -14.06
C LEU A 20 -11.12 -32.49 -13.66
N LEU A 21 -11.04 -31.48 -14.51
CA LEU A 21 -10.44 -30.17 -14.17
C LEU A 21 -11.37 -29.49 -13.16
N ALA A 22 -11.04 -29.56 -11.89
CA ALA A 22 -11.69 -28.78 -10.86
C ALA A 22 -11.40 -27.27 -11.13
N PRO A 23 -12.41 -26.39 -11.12
CA PRO A 23 -12.16 -24.96 -11.24
C PRO A 23 -11.37 -24.49 -10.02
N VAL A 24 -10.21 -23.90 -10.25
CA VAL A 24 -9.48 -23.17 -9.22
C VAL A 24 -10.28 -21.90 -8.93
N ALA A 25 -11.01 -21.91 -7.83
CA ALA A 25 -11.66 -20.72 -7.33
C ALA A 25 -10.56 -19.72 -6.94
N CYS A 26 -10.35 -18.68 -7.75
CA CYS A 26 -9.57 -17.52 -7.36
C CYS A 26 -10.30 -16.87 -6.18
N SER A 27 -9.83 -17.14 -4.97
CA SER A 27 -10.25 -16.37 -3.78
C SER A 27 -9.76 -14.95 -3.97
N ALA A 28 -10.67 -14.00 -4.21
CA ALA A 28 -10.32 -12.59 -4.24
C ALA A 28 -9.75 -12.22 -2.86
N ALA A 29 -8.61 -11.52 -2.86
CA ALA A 29 -8.05 -10.99 -1.61
C ALA A 29 -9.10 -10.08 -0.93
N PRO A 30 -9.20 -10.11 0.41
CA PRO A 30 -10.11 -9.22 1.13
C PRO A 30 -9.84 -7.78 0.72
N GLN A 31 -10.89 -7.09 0.21
CA GLN A 31 -10.78 -5.67 -0.10
C GLN A 31 -10.65 -4.89 1.22
N PRO A 32 -9.73 -3.90 1.28
CA PRO A 32 -9.65 -3.02 2.45
C PRO A 32 -11.01 -2.36 2.68
N LYS A 33 -11.42 -2.30 3.95
CA LYS A 33 -12.72 -1.75 4.36
C LYS A 33 -12.53 -0.35 4.89
N GLY A 34 -13.54 0.51 4.70
CA GLY A 34 -13.56 1.87 5.21
C GLY A 34 -13.67 2.93 4.12
N PRO A 35 -13.91 4.20 4.50
CA PRO A 35 -13.89 5.31 3.57
C PRO A 35 -12.50 5.46 2.96
N VAL A 36 -12.47 5.85 1.68
CA VAL A 36 -11.23 6.15 0.96
C VAL A 36 -10.92 7.63 1.16
N VAL A 37 -9.68 7.91 1.52
CA VAL A 37 -9.12 9.26 1.59
C VAL A 37 -8.06 9.36 0.50
N ASP A 38 -8.31 10.20 -0.49
CA ASP A 38 -7.38 10.45 -1.58
C ASP A 38 -6.31 11.45 -1.15
N ILE A 39 -5.06 11.05 -1.31
CA ILE A 39 -3.85 11.81 -1.05
C ILE A 39 -3.09 11.97 -2.37
N THR A 40 -2.60 13.15 -2.66
CA THR A 40 -1.76 13.39 -3.83
C THR A 40 -0.40 13.90 -3.39
N LEU A 41 0.66 13.18 -3.83
CA LEU A 41 2.05 13.59 -3.64
C LEU A 41 2.52 14.37 -4.87
N ARG A 42 3.14 15.51 -4.65
CA ARG A 42 3.90 16.31 -5.62
C ARG A 42 5.23 16.67 -4.99
N ASP A 43 6.20 17.10 -5.81
CA ASP A 43 7.48 17.54 -5.26
C ASP A 43 7.27 18.62 -4.19
N PHE A 44 7.76 18.32 -2.97
CA PHE A 44 7.66 19.17 -1.77
C PHE A 44 6.23 19.52 -1.32
N HIS A 45 5.23 18.72 -1.74
CA HIS A 45 3.83 19.00 -1.39
C HIS A 45 2.99 17.72 -1.24
N ILE A 46 2.12 17.70 -0.23
CA ILE A 46 1.09 16.67 -0.04
C ILE A 46 -0.27 17.33 0.03
N ASP A 47 -1.15 16.96 -0.90
CA ASP A 47 -2.56 17.37 -0.90
C ASP A 47 -3.43 16.28 -0.30
N THR A 48 -4.42 16.66 0.49
CA THR A 48 -5.52 15.78 0.89
C THR A 48 -6.86 16.43 0.53
N ALA A 49 -7.66 15.73 -0.26
CA ALA A 49 -9.00 16.20 -0.63
C ALA A 49 -9.96 16.20 0.57
N THR A 50 -9.66 15.42 1.60
CA THR A 50 -10.51 15.22 2.79
C THR A 50 -9.74 15.66 4.02
N PRO A 51 -10.04 16.83 4.61
CA PRO A 51 -9.33 17.32 5.80
C PRO A 51 -9.69 16.56 7.08
N SER A 52 -10.82 15.84 7.10
CA SER A 52 -11.24 15.05 8.25
C SER A 52 -12.04 13.82 7.85
N VAL A 53 -11.92 12.76 8.67
CA VAL A 53 -12.62 11.47 8.49
C VAL A 53 -13.07 10.95 9.85
N ALA A 54 -14.12 10.10 9.88
CA ALA A 54 -14.52 9.41 11.10
C ALA A 54 -13.51 8.33 11.48
N GLY A 55 -13.29 8.13 12.77
CA GLY A 55 -12.42 7.07 13.29
C GLY A 55 -12.91 5.68 12.91
N GLY A 56 -12.01 4.72 12.85
CA GLY A 56 -12.25 3.34 12.43
C GLY A 56 -11.38 2.95 11.25
N ASP A 57 -11.85 1.98 10.46
CA ASP A 57 -11.13 1.53 9.27
C ASP A 57 -11.18 2.61 8.18
N VAL A 58 -10.02 2.96 7.65
CA VAL A 58 -9.82 3.97 6.60
C VAL A 58 -8.84 3.42 5.57
N VAL A 59 -9.02 3.77 4.32
CA VAL A 59 -8.08 3.44 3.25
C VAL A 59 -7.47 4.73 2.72
N LEU A 60 -6.18 4.94 2.93
CA LEU A 60 -5.45 6.03 2.30
C LEU A 60 -5.02 5.59 0.90
N GLN A 61 -5.48 6.30 -0.12
CA GLN A 61 -5.12 6.08 -1.51
C GLN A 61 -4.15 7.17 -1.94
N VAL A 62 -2.88 6.80 -2.09
CA VAL A 62 -1.76 7.73 -2.24
C VAL A 62 -1.33 7.75 -3.70
N HIS A 63 -1.68 8.82 -4.41
CA HIS A 63 -1.32 9.06 -5.80
C HIS A 63 -0.02 9.84 -5.86
N ASN A 64 0.99 9.32 -6.54
CA ASN A 64 2.22 10.06 -6.77
C ASN A 64 2.20 10.71 -8.16
N ASP A 65 1.81 11.98 -8.20
CA ASP A 65 1.79 12.81 -9.42
C ASP A 65 3.13 13.52 -9.67
N ALA A 66 4.15 13.27 -8.82
CA ALA A 66 5.48 13.81 -8.99
C ALA A 66 6.31 12.98 -9.99
N PRO A 67 7.39 13.55 -10.57
CA PRO A 67 8.30 12.81 -11.43
C PRO A 67 9.27 11.88 -10.69
N ALA A 68 9.37 12.02 -9.35
CA ALA A 68 10.25 11.22 -8.50
C ALA A 68 9.46 10.24 -7.62
N THR A 69 10.14 9.22 -7.10
CA THR A 69 9.61 8.35 -6.04
C THR A 69 9.56 9.11 -4.72
N HIS A 70 8.51 8.91 -3.93
CA HIS A 70 8.35 9.49 -2.59
C HIS A 70 8.06 8.43 -1.55
N GLU A 71 8.35 8.76 -0.30
CA GLU A 71 7.84 8.06 0.87
C GLU A 71 6.54 8.72 1.34
N PHE A 72 5.70 7.93 2.02
CA PHE A 72 4.51 8.45 2.65
C PHE A 72 4.39 7.85 4.05
N VAL A 73 4.70 8.66 5.06
CA VAL A 73 4.70 8.26 6.47
C VAL A 73 3.50 8.89 7.17
N VAL A 74 2.85 8.12 8.04
CA VAL A 74 1.70 8.53 8.84
C VAL A 74 2.03 8.41 10.31
N VAL A 75 1.95 9.51 11.05
CA VAL A 75 2.15 9.52 12.51
C VAL A 75 0.96 10.18 13.20
N ARG A 76 0.65 9.70 14.40
CA ARG A 76 -0.32 10.36 15.28
C ARG A 76 0.40 11.35 16.18
N THR A 77 0.08 12.64 16.08
CA THR A 77 0.75 13.66 16.89
C THR A 77 -0.05 14.96 16.97
N ASN A 78 0.09 15.68 18.08
CA ASN A 78 -0.45 17.03 18.26
C ASN A 78 0.58 18.12 17.90
N LEU A 79 1.79 17.74 17.50
CA LEU A 79 2.80 18.70 17.05
C LEU A 79 2.34 19.38 15.76
N PRO A 80 2.72 20.66 15.54
CA PRO A 80 2.56 21.30 14.25
C PRO A 80 3.22 20.45 13.14
N SER A 81 2.56 20.32 11.98
CA SER A 81 3.05 19.46 10.89
C SER A 81 4.41 19.92 10.33
N ASP A 82 4.74 21.18 10.49
CA ASP A 82 6.01 21.80 10.10
C ASP A 82 7.08 21.80 11.21
N ARG A 83 6.83 21.15 12.36
CA ARG A 83 7.71 21.14 13.54
C ARG A 83 7.88 19.75 14.15
N LEU A 84 7.94 18.72 13.30
CA LEU A 84 8.28 17.39 13.76
C LEU A 84 9.77 17.33 14.14
N PRO A 85 10.14 16.48 15.12
CA PRO A 85 11.54 16.35 15.53
C PRO A 85 12.39 15.82 14.38
N LEU A 86 13.53 16.43 14.14
CA LEU A 86 14.48 16.00 13.12
C LEU A 86 15.48 14.99 13.67
N GLY A 87 15.97 14.12 12.80
CA GLY A 87 17.08 13.23 13.06
C GLY A 87 18.41 13.98 13.23
N PRO A 88 19.48 13.27 13.59
CA PRO A 88 20.79 13.88 13.86
C PRO A 88 21.42 14.52 12.62
N ASP A 89 21.01 14.13 11.42
CA ASP A 89 21.42 14.73 10.15
C ASP A 89 20.75 16.09 9.88
N GLY A 90 19.62 16.36 10.54
CA GLY A 90 18.81 17.56 10.34
C GLY A 90 18.09 17.62 9.00
N LEU A 91 18.04 16.52 8.22
CA LEU A 91 17.45 16.47 6.87
C LEU A 91 16.16 15.68 6.84
N SER A 92 16.00 14.71 7.72
CA SER A 92 14.83 13.83 7.83
C SER A 92 14.19 13.94 9.22
N VAL A 93 12.95 13.49 9.34
CA VAL A 93 12.20 13.39 10.60
C VAL A 93 12.71 12.19 11.41
N ASN A 94 12.89 12.36 12.71
CA ASN A 94 13.18 11.25 13.63
C ASN A 94 11.89 10.52 13.99
N GLU A 95 11.58 9.45 13.28
CA GLU A 95 10.36 8.66 13.46
C GLU A 95 10.34 7.93 14.79
N ASP A 96 11.48 7.57 15.37
CA ASP A 96 11.57 6.89 16.67
C ASP A 96 10.95 7.70 17.82
N TRP A 97 10.79 9.00 17.64
CA TRP A 97 10.21 9.91 18.63
C TRP A 97 8.72 10.19 18.39
N LEU A 98 8.11 9.53 17.41
CA LEU A 98 6.73 9.74 16.99
C LEU A 98 5.92 8.44 17.09
N ASP A 99 4.60 8.59 17.20
CA ASP A 99 3.67 7.46 17.18
C ASP A 99 3.36 7.11 15.73
N GLY A 100 4.23 6.26 15.13
CA GLY A 100 4.08 5.75 13.77
C GLY A 100 2.85 4.85 13.63
N VAL A 101 2.05 5.11 12.61
CA VAL A 101 0.78 4.40 12.37
C VAL A 101 0.85 3.53 11.12
N GLY A 102 1.60 3.96 10.13
CA GLY A 102 1.80 3.20 8.89
C GLY A 102 2.59 4.01 7.87
N GLU A 103 3.09 3.32 6.85
CA GLU A 103 3.96 3.92 5.84
C GLU A 103 3.88 3.20 4.48
N LEU A 104 4.26 3.91 3.44
CA LEU A 104 4.59 3.39 2.11
C LEU A 104 5.99 3.90 1.76
N ASN A 105 6.98 2.99 1.73
CA ASN A 105 8.40 3.35 1.56
C ASN A 105 8.76 3.80 0.15
N ASP A 106 8.05 3.29 -0.87
CA ASP A 106 8.36 3.54 -2.27
C ASP A 106 7.08 3.72 -3.08
N VAL A 107 6.55 4.93 -3.13
CA VAL A 107 5.48 5.27 -4.06
C VAL A 107 6.13 5.80 -5.34
N ALA A 108 6.26 4.95 -6.34
CA ALA A 108 6.92 5.31 -7.59
C ALA A 108 6.15 6.41 -8.35
N ALA A 109 6.87 7.18 -9.17
CA ALA A 109 6.28 8.22 -10.03
C ALA A 109 5.13 7.69 -10.88
N GLY A 110 4.00 8.38 -10.89
CA GLY A 110 2.80 8.02 -11.67
C GLY A 110 2.06 6.78 -11.16
N THR A 111 2.36 6.28 -9.95
CA THR A 111 1.66 5.12 -9.35
C THR A 111 0.75 5.51 -8.21
N VAL A 112 -0.06 4.55 -7.78
CA VAL A 112 -0.96 4.69 -6.64
C VAL A 112 -0.63 3.63 -5.60
N GLY A 113 -0.27 4.08 -4.40
CA GLY A 113 -0.14 3.23 -3.23
C GLY A 113 -1.46 3.14 -2.46
N THR A 114 -1.69 2.03 -1.76
CA THR A 114 -2.88 1.84 -0.92
C THR A 114 -2.44 1.44 0.48
N LEU A 115 -2.85 2.20 1.47
CA LEU A 115 -2.51 2.00 2.88
C LEU A 115 -3.80 1.87 3.71
N PRO A 116 -4.25 0.65 4.03
CA PRO A 116 -5.37 0.43 4.93
C PRO A 116 -4.91 0.59 6.38
N LEU A 117 -5.65 1.40 7.16
CA LEU A 117 -5.36 1.69 8.57
C LEU A 117 -6.64 1.64 9.40
N THR A 118 -6.49 1.36 10.69
CA THR A 118 -7.56 1.60 11.68
C THR A 118 -7.13 2.79 12.54
N LEU A 119 -7.81 3.92 12.36
CA LEU A 119 -7.45 5.19 12.99
C LEU A 119 -8.37 5.52 14.18
N ALA A 120 -7.79 5.75 15.35
CA ALA A 120 -8.51 6.29 16.49
C ALA A 120 -8.73 7.80 16.32
N PRO A 121 -9.76 8.40 16.93
CA PRO A 121 -9.92 9.86 16.93
C PRO A 121 -8.65 10.57 17.40
N GLY A 122 -8.25 11.61 16.66
CA GLY A 122 -7.02 12.36 16.92
C GLY A 122 -6.50 13.05 15.67
N ARG A 123 -5.35 13.68 15.82
CA ARG A 123 -4.67 14.39 14.74
C ARG A 123 -3.53 13.55 14.20
N TYR A 124 -3.46 13.47 12.88
CA TYR A 124 -2.45 12.72 12.14
C TYR A 124 -1.68 13.66 11.21
N VAL A 125 -0.39 13.44 11.10
CA VAL A 125 0.47 14.14 10.16
C VAL A 125 0.98 13.14 9.13
N PHE A 126 0.90 13.51 7.88
CA PHE A 126 1.50 12.82 6.75
C PHE A 126 2.76 13.56 6.33
N PHE A 127 3.82 12.87 5.98
CA PHE A 127 5.03 13.49 5.44
C PHE A 127 5.83 12.52 4.57
N CYS A 128 6.70 13.10 3.73
CA CYS A 128 7.73 12.34 3.02
C CYS A 128 9.04 12.49 3.79
N ASN A 129 9.68 11.35 4.13
CA ASN A 129 10.89 11.35 4.95
C ASN A 129 12.20 11.20 4.15
N LEU A 130 12.14 11.37 2.83
CA LEU A 130 13.36 11.52 2.03
C LEU A 130 14.08 12.82 2.42
N ASP A 131 15.41 12.79 2.37
CA ASP A 131 16.28 13.91 2.77
C ASP A 131 15.83 15.26 2.20
N GLY A 132 15.49 16.18 3.10
CA GLY A 132 15.07 17.53 2.74
C GLY A 132 13.62 17.69 2.24
N HIS A 133 12.90 16.61 1.95
CA HIS A 133 11.52 16.69 1.42
C HIS A 133 10.54 17.25 2.45
N TYR A 134 10.59 16.73 3.68
CA TYR A 134 9.82 17.27 4.80
C TYR A 134 10.09 18.76 5.02
N LEU A 135 11.38 19.15 5.06
CA LEU A 135 11.80 20.55 5.24
C LEU A 135 11.37 21.45 4.08
N GLY A 136 11.24 20.89 2.88
CA GLY A 136 10.73 21.57 1.70
C GLY A 136 9.22 21.81 1.71
N GLY A 137 8.50 21.29 2.72
CA GLY A 137 7.05 21.47 2.89
C GLY A 137 6.22 20.22 2.57
N MET A 138 6.85 19.06 2.34
CA MET A 138 6.15 17.84 2.00
C MET A 138 5.51 17.18 3.22
N HIS A 139 4.48 17.82 3.75
CA HIS A 139 3.67 17.35 4.87
C HIS A 139 2.23 17.85 4.79
N ALA A 140 1.29 17.12 5.41
CA ALA A 140 -0.13 17.47 5.49
C ALA A 140 -0.75 16.95 6.80
N VAL A 141 -1.99 17.31 7.06
CA VAL A 141 -2.72 16.96 8.28
C VAL A 141 -4.04 16.29 7.92
N LEU A 142 -4.39 15.25 8.68
CA LEU A 142 -5.72 14.65 8.69
C LEU A 142 -6.26 14.67 10.12
N GLU A 143 -7.46 15.21 10.29
CA GLU A 143 -8.19 15.13 11.56
C GLU A 143 -9.11 13.91 11.55
N VAL A 144 -8.97 13.04 12.54
CA VAL A 144 -9.84 11.88 12.73
C VAL A 144 -10.82 12.20 13.87
N VAL A 145 -12.10 12.30 13.53
CA VAL A 145 -13.16 12.66 14.50
C VAL A 145 -13.82 11.39 15.06
N ALA A 146 -14.42 11.51 16.25
CA ALA A 146 -15.21 10.42 16.81
C ALA A 146 -16.39 10.08 15.89
N HIS A 147 -16.71 8.78 15.83
CA HIS A 147 -17.96 8.37 15.19
C HIS A 147 -19.14 8.97 15.95
N ALA A 148 -20.05 9.61 15.23
CA ALA A 148 -21.30 10.13 15.80
C ALA A 148 -22.26 8.98 16.13
#